data_e9474caeda500760dabffbc4182c58c1
#
_entry.id   e9474caeda500760dabffbc4182c58c1
#
_cell.length_a   1.000
_cell.length_b   1.000
_cell.length_c   1.000
_cell.angle_alpha   90.00
_cell.angle_beta   90.00
_cell.angle_gamma   90.00
#
_symmetry.space_group_name_H-M   'P 1'
#
loop_
_entity.id
_entity.type
_entity.pdbx_description
1 polymer ?
#
loop_
_entity_poly.entity_id
_entity_poly.type
_entity_poly.pdbx_seq_one_letter_code
_entity_poly.pdbx_strand_id
1 'polypeptide(L)'
;MSPLPGLRQDVRPDAFPGEAELAALRGWYAGLSSRESVARYLAAHKVSGQSSRGMLGQIRRQLISIARQRHRADLVVLLDHPESERIQHARTVGHAIDALRTAPEPTPRITDDVSLWLSARSTNALYAQGIETLAQLTVRVPRRRRWWTVVSGLGTKGARQIEAFFAAHPQLTERARELVVSERTQTIVPWERLEVPDELNGSRGSFRAPPSSCTLSADNDYEAVQAWLALHESSATKRAYRKEAERLILWAIVERGRALSSLTTEDATAYRGFLRNPTPRSRWVGPPQTRFSSEWRPFAAGLSPRSTAYALTVIGAMFRWLIEQRYVLANPFAGIKVRGGGRSTPMDEGRVFSEGEWAIIRSMANGLEWSYGWQVPAAQRLRFMLDFAYSTGLRSSEIVGASLGQIETDVQGDHWLKLVGKGSKAGKVALPPLARVALDHYLMQRGVPTTPALWKPSTPLIADLAAGGGQSRITSTRLWDVTKRFFVATAEVIEAESPKTAEKL
;
A
#
# COMPACT_ATOMS: atom_id res chain seq x y z
N MET A 1 -41.07 -31.54 54.75
CA MET A 1 -40.31 -30.71 53.82
C MET A 1 -38.89 -30.60 54.32
N SER A 2 -38.01 -31.42 53.77
CA SER A 2 -36.57 -31.46 54.11
C SER A 2 -35.80 -30.39 53.41
N PRO A 3 -34.81 -29.75 54.03
CA PRO A 3 -33.99 -28.75 53.37
C PRO A 3 -32.95 -29.42 52.45
N LEU A 4 -32.76 -28.83 51.28
CA LEU A 4 -31.77 -29.18 50.23
C LEU A 4 -30.33 -29.02 50.77
N PRO A 5 -29.39 -29.86 50.34
CA PRO A 5 -28.00 -29.81 50.80
C PRO A 5 -27.21 -28.70 50.13
N GLY A 6 -26.32 -28.10 50.92
CA GLY A 6 -25.48 -26.94 50.66
C GLY A 6 -24.84 -26.82 49.30
N LEU A 7 -25.01 -25.65 48.72
CA LEU A 7 -24.18 -25.09 47.65
C LEU A 7 -22.71 -25.07 48.14
N ARG A 8 -21.87 -25.89 47.51
CA ARG A 8 -20.42 -25.71 47.58
C ARG A 8 -20.11 -24.32 47.00
N GLN A 9 -19.60 -23.43 47.84
CA GLN A 9 -18.98 -22.20 47.35
C GLN A 9 -17.80 -22.60 46.44
N ASP A 10 -17.98 -22.46 45.15
CA ASP A 10 -16.91 -22.52 44.20
C ASP A 10 -15.98 -21.32 44.48
N VAL A 11 -14.89 -21.61 45.20
CA VAL A 11 -13.76 -20.70 45.35
C VAL A 11 -13.26 -20.44 43.95
N ARG A 12 -13.46 -19.23 43.45
CA ARG A 12 -12.86 -18.79 42.18
C ARG A 12 -11.34 -18.91 42.33
N PRO A 13 -10.65 -19.70 41.53
CA PRO A 13 -9.20 -19.93 41.67
C PRO A 13 -8.35 -18.67 41.45
N ASP A 14 -8.94 -17.57 41.03
CA ASP A 14 -8.26 -16.34 40.59
C ASP A 14 -8.39 -15.16 41.57
N ALA A 15 -9.07 -15.35 42.73
CA ALA A 15 -9.16 -14.29 43.72
C ALA A 15 -7.84 -14.18 44.52
N PHE A 16 -7.39 -12.95 44.80
CA PHE A 16 -6.23 -12.72 45.66
C PHE A 16 -6.50 -13.25 47.07
N PRO A 17 -5.53 -13.92 47.76
CA PRO A 17 -5.74 -14.45 49.11
C PRO A 17 -6.22 -13.37 50.07
N GLY A 18 -7.16 -13.73 50.93
CA GLY A 18 -7.74 -12.83 51.94
C GLY A 18 -6.72 -12.43 53.01
N GLU A 19 -7.01 -11.36 53.76
CA GLU A 19 -6.14 -10.86 54.83
C GLU A 19 -5.79 -11.91 55.88
N ALA A 20 -6.76 -12.75 56.28
CA ALA A 20 -6.53 -13.84 57.24
C ALA A 20 -5.57 -14.90 56.66
N GLU A 21 -5.69 -15.22 55.38
CA GLU A 21 -4.80 -16.16 54.66
C GLU A 21 -3.38 -15.62 54.55
N LEU A 22 -3.24 -14.33 54.21
CA LEU A 22 -1.95 -13.65 54.14
C LEU A 22 -1.31 -13.51 55.52
N ALA A 23 -2.10 -13.22 56.58
CA ALA A 23 -1.61 -13.17 57.96
C ALA A 23 -1.11 -14.54 58.42
N ALA A 24 -1.83 -15.62 58.11
CA ALA A 24 -1.39 -16.98 58.40
C ALA A 24 -0.09 -17.32 57.68
N LEU A 25 0.03 -16.95 56.39
CA LEU A 25 1.24 -17.18 55.61
C LEU A 25 2.43 -16.40 56.17
N ARG A 26 2.26 -15.11 56.48
CA ARG A 26 3.28 -14.25 57.09
C ARG A 26 3.73 -14.78 58.46
N GLY A 27 2.77 -15.22 59.33
CA GLY A 27 3.08 -15.82 60.61
C GLY A 27 3.90 -17.11 60.49
N TRP A 28 3.61 -17.93 59.50
CA TRP A 28 4.38 -19.14 59.21
C TRP A 28 5.80 -18.84 58.70
N TYR A 29 5.97 -17.83 57.89
CA TYR A 29 7.30 -17.33 57.46
C TYR A 29 8.06 -16.69 58.65
N ALA A 30 7.36 -16.05 59.57
CA ALA A 30 7.95 -15.47 60.79
C ALA A 30 8.39 -16.49 61.85
N GLY A 31 8.20 -17.81 61.60
CA GLY A 31 8.69 -18.86 62.46
C GLY A 31 7.62 -19.67 63.20
N LEU A 32 6.34 -19.28 63.12
CA LEU A 32 5.26 -20.10 63.73
C LEU A 32 5.19 -21.49 63.06
N SER A 33 4.79 -22.50 63.80
CA SER A 33 4.47 -23.81 63.21
C SER A 33 3.21 -23.71 62.32
N SER A 34 3.09 -24.59 61.34
CA SER A 34 1.91 -24.62 60.47
C SER A 34 0.60 -24.74 61.24
N ARG A 35 0.60 -25.49 62.34
CA ARG A 35 -0.59 -25.68 63.23
C ARG A 35 -0.94 -24.39 63.98
N GLU A 36 0.05 -23.72 64.52
CA GLU A 36 -0.12 -22.48 65.30
C GLU A 36 -0.59 -21.33 64.39
N SER A 37 0.03 -21.22 63.21
CA SER A 37 -0.32 -20.19 62.25
C SER A 37 -1.79 -20.32 61.76
N VAL A 38 -2.19 -21.52 61.37
CA VAL A 38 -3.57 -21.79 60.94
C VAL A 38 -4.56 -21.66 62.12
N ALA A 39 -4.21 -22.13 63.30
CA ALA A 39 -5.07 -21.99 64.48
C ALA A 39 -5.26 -20.51 64.86
N ARG A 40 -4.25 -19.67 64.70
CA ARG A 40 -4.30 -18.26 65.09
C ARG A 40 -5.05 -17.38 64.07
N TYR A 41 -4.89 -17.66 62.79
CA TYR A 41 -5.39 -16.73 61.76
C TYR A 41 -6.49 -17.32 60.88
N LEU A 42 -6.63 -18.68 60.81
CA LEU A 42 -7.57 -19.38 59.94
C LEU A 42 -8.47 -20.37 60.67
N ALA A 43 -8.67 -20.22 61.98
CA ALA A 43 -9.49 -21.12 62.76
C ALA A 43 -10.92 -21.31 62.22
N ALA A 44 -11.53 -20.21 61.75
CA ALA A 44 -12.87 -20.20 61.17
C ALA A 44 -12.95 -20.78 59.74
N HIS A 45 -11.83 -20.94 59.04
CA HIS A 45 -11.75 -21.40 57.64
C HIS A 45 -11.29 -22.86 57.51
N LYS A 46 -11.04 -23.53 58.61
CA LYS A 46 -10.52 -24.91 58.61
C LYS A 46 -11.63 -25.91 58.24
N VAL A 47 -11.52 -26.48 57.05
CA VAL A 47 -12.42 -27.55 56.62
C VAL A 47 -11.95 -28.87 57.17
N SER A 48 -12.93 -29.74 57.71
CA SER A 48 -12.65 -31.05 58.21
C SER A 48 -11.89 -31.90 57.16
N GLY A 49 -10.74 -32.48 57.61
CA GLY A 49 -9.89 -33.28 56.71
C GLY A 49 -8.72 -32.54 56.00
N GLN A 50 -8.60 -31.21 56.08
CA GLN A 50 -7.53 -30.47 55.50
C GLN A 50 -6.37 -30.24 56.47
N SER A 51 -5.14 -30.60 56.11
CA SER A 51 -3.96 -30.39 56.93
C SER A 51 -3.54 -28.90 56.94
N SER A 52 -3.10 -28.41 58.13
CA SER A 52 -2.62 -27.02 58.25
C SER A 52 -1.45 -26.68 57.29
N ARG A 53 -0.57 -27.64 57.05
CA ARG A 53 0.50 -27.52 56.06
C ARG A 53 -0.03 -27.44 54.62
N GLY A 54 -1.06 -28.25 54.31
CA GLY A 54 -1.72 -28.22 52.99
C GLY A 54 -2.40 -26.88 52.69
N MET A 55 -3.02 -26.26 53.72
CA MET A 55 -3.65 -24.92 53.58
C MET A 55 -2.63 -23.84 53.26
N LEU A 56 -1.53 -23.75 54.02
CA LEU A 56 -0.47 -22.77 53.73
C LEU A 56 0.18 -23.00 52.40
N GLY A 57 0.42 -24.27 52.00
CA GLY A 57 0.92 -24.63 50.69
C GLY A 57 -0.04 -24.24 49.54
N GLN A 58 -1.35 -24.29 49.79
CA GLN A 58 -2.36 -23.86 48.84
C GLN A 58 -2.31 -22.33 48.61
N ILE A 59 -2.28 -21.55 49.69
CA ILE A 59 -2.16 -20.08 49.64
C ILE A 59 -0.89 -19.67 48.89
N ARG A 60 0.23 -20.32 49.17
CA ARG A 60 1.50 -20.06 48.45
C ARG A 60 1.41 -20.39 46.95
N ARG A 61 0.83 -21.53 46.57
CA ARG A 61 0.62 -21.89 45.16
C ARG A 61 -0.33 -20.92 44.45
N GLN A 62 -1.34 -20.41 45.16
CA GLN A 62 -2.25 -19.39 44.64
C GLN A 62 -1.50 -18.08 44.34
N LEU A 63 -0.63 -17.60 45.23
CA LEU A 63 0.22 -16.45 45.02
C LEU A 63 1.18 -16.65 43.83
N ILE A 64 1.79 -17.84 43.71
CA ILE A 64 2.62 -18.20 42.57
C ILE A 64 1.81 -18.20 41.27
N SER A 65 0.59 -18.71 41.30
CA SER A 65 -0.32 -18.68 40.14
C SER A 65 -0.64 -17.24 39.71
N ILE A 66 -0.98 -16.36 40.67
CA ILE A 66 -1.26 -14.95 40.45
C ILE A 66 -0.01 -14.23 39.91
N ALA A 67 1.19 -14.52 40.44
CA ALA A 67 2.43 -13.96 39.95
C ALA A 67 2.70 -14.35 38.47
N ARG A 68 2.44 -15.60 38.12
CA ARG A 68 2.52 -16.08 36.73
C ARG A 68 1.49 -15.40 35.81
N GLN A 69 0.23 -15.32 36.27
CA GLN A 69 -0.83 -14.62 35.50
C GLN A 69 -0.53 -13.14 35.28
N ARG A 70 0.15 -12.49 36.26
CA ARG A 70 0.58 -11.09 36.15
C ARG A 70 1.94 -10.88 35.43
N HIS A 71 2.49 -11.93 34.85
CA HIS A 71 3.78 -11.94 34.14
C HIS A 71 4.95 -11.45 35.02
N ARG A 72 4.89 -11.70 36.33
CA ARG A 72 5.90 -11.34 37.31
C ARG A 72 6.78 -12.55 37.66
N ALA A 73 7.58 -13.00 36.68
CA ALA A 73 8.51 -14.12 36.85
C ALA A 73 9.51 -13.89 38.02
N ASP A 74 9.88 -12.62 38.25
CA ASP A 74 10.71 -12.19 39.37
C ASP A 74 10.09 -12.55 40.70
N LEU A 75 8.76 -12.36 40.87
CA LEU A 75 8.07 -12.68 42.09
C LEU A 75 7.77 -14.20 42.25
N VAL A 76 7.65 -14.91 41.14
CA VAL A 76 7.55 -16.37 41.13
C VAL A 76 8.78 -17.00 41.80
N VAL A 77 9.97 -16.56 41.37
CA VAL A 77 11.25 -17.05 41.91
C VAL A 77 11.35 -16.78 43.42
N LEU A 78 10.91 -15.63 43.91
CA LEU A 78 10.91 -15.29 45.33
C LEU A 78 9.91 -16.11 46.15
N LEU A 79 8.83 -16.56 45.55
CA LEU A 79 7.80 -17.37 46.18
C LEU A 79 8.06 -18.89 46.10
N ASP A 80 8.88 -19.35 45.17
CA ASP A 80 9.14 -20.75 44.88
C ASP A 80 10.52 -21.20 45.45
N HIS A 81 10.55 -21.42 46.74
CA HIS A 81 11.75 -21.90 47.47
C HIS A 81 11.39 -23.12 48.35
N PRO A 82 12.37 -23.92 48.80
CA PRO A 82 12.15 -25.03 49.73
C PRO A 82 11.54 -24.57 51.06
N GLU A 83 10.65 -25.38 51.62
CA GLU A 83 9.98 -25.07 52.90
C GLU A 83 10.96 -24.95 54.10
N SER A 84 12.08 -25.64 54.03
CA SER A 84 13.16 -25.55 55.01
C SER A 84 13.80 -24.15 55.10
N GLU A 85 13.76 -23.37 54.01
CA GLU A 85 14.38 -22.07 53.94
C GLU A 85 13.40 -20.91 54.22
N ARG A 86 12.14 -21.22 54.59
CA ARG A 86 11.06 -20.24 54.72
C ARG A 86 11.40 -19.03 55.59
N ILE A 87 12.11 -19.25 56.74
CA ILE A 87 12.44 -18.17 57.67
C ILE A 87 13.43 -17.17 57.03
N GLN A 88 14.35 -17.68 56.25
CA GLN A 88 15.34 -16.85 55.55
C GLN A 88 14.66 -15.98 54.47
N HIS A 89 13.60 -16.48 53.87
CA HIS A 89 12.82 -15.79 52.82
C HIS A 89 11.67 -14.92 53.33
N ALA A 90 11.48 -14.79 54.67
CA ALA A 90 10.33 -14.08 55.25
C ALA A 90 10.19 -12.64 54.76
N ARG A 91 11.26 -11.87 54.69
CA ARG A 91 11.24 -10.48 54.19
C ARG A 91 10.97 -10.40 52.70
N THR A 92 11.63 -11.22 51.91
CA THR A 92 11.52 -11.23 50.43
C THR A 92 10.11 -11.66 50.01
N VAL A 93 9.53 -12.65 50.67
CA VAL A 93 8.14 -13.07 50.44
C VAL A 93 7.15 -11.99 50.88
N GLY A 94 7.37 -11.30 52.00
CA GLY A 94 6.57 -10.16 52.42
C GLY A 94 6.52 -9.08 51.32
N HIS A 95 7.67 -8.68 50.81
CA HIS A 95 7.76 -7.71 49.69
C HIS A 95 7.10 -8.24 48.41
N ALA A 96 7.25 -9.53 48.09
CA ALA A 96 6.61 -10.12 46.93
C ALA A 96 5.06 -10.11 47.04
N ILE A 97 4.51 -10.36 48.19
CA ILE A 97 3.04 -10.28 48.44
C ILE A 97 2.55 -8.84 48.26
N ASP A 98 3.24 -7.86 48.84
CA ASP A 98 2.85 -6.45 48.75
C ASP A 98 3.00 -5.93 47.29
N ALA A 99 4.06 -6.32 46.58
CA ALA A 99 4.25 -6.02 45.17
C ALA A 99 3.16 -6.66 44.29
N LEU A 100 2.77 -7.90 44.56
CA LEU A 100 1.66 -8.55 43.86
C LEU A 100 0.32 -7.88 44.13
N ARG A 101 0.09 -7.40 45.33
CA ARG A 101 -1.13 -6.69 45.69
C ARG A 101 -1.33 -5.40 44.91
N THR A 102 -0.26 -4.65 44.70
CA THR A 102 -0.25 -3.36 43.98
C THR A 102 -0.05 -3.48 42.49
N ALA A 103 0.36 -4.65 41.98
CA ALA A 103 0.60 -4.84 40.55
C ALA A 103 -0.73 -4.75 39.78
N PRO A 104 -0.80 -3.94 38.70
CA PRO A 104 -1.97 -3.89 37.85
C PRO A 104 -2.20 -5.23 37.16
N GLU A 105 -3.47 -5.54 36.89
CA GLU A 105 -3.80 -6.71 36.08
C GLU A 105 -3.24 -6.53 34.65
N PRO A 106 -2.51 -7.53 34.16
CA PRO A 106 -1.96 -7.43 32.82
C PRO A 106 -3.09 -7.44 31.79
N THR A 107 -3.05 -6.49 30.86
CA THR A 107 -3.97 -6.46 29.73
C THR A 107 -3.32 -7.16 28.53
N PRO A 108 -4.00 -8.13 27.91
CA PRO A 108 -3.43 -8.85 26.77
C PRO A 108 -3.24 -7.92 25.58
N ARG A 109 -2.08 -8.06 24.95
CA ARG A 109 -1.73 -7.37 23.72
C ARG A 109 -1.76 -8.34 22.55
N ILE A 110 -2.13 -7.85 21.40
CA ILE A 110 -2.26 -8.69 20.21
C ILE A 110 -0.93 -9.33 19.76
N THR A 111 0.18 -8.70 20.10
CA THR A 111 1.54 -9.18 19.83
C THR A 111 2.05 -10.18 20.85
N ASP A 112 1.29 -10.40 21.95
CA ASP A 112 1.72 -11.30 23.00
C ASP A 112 1.76 -12.75 22.51
N ASP A 113 2.73 -13.49 23.05
CA ASP A 113 2.82 -14.92 22.84
C ASP A 113 1.63 -15.65 23.47
N VAL A 114 1.09 -16.65 22.77
CA VAL A 114 -0.08 -17.43 23.23
C VAL A 114 0.17 -18.14 24.55
N SER A 115 1.43 -18.47 24.89
CA SER A 115 1.81 -19.13 26.12
C SER A 115 1.56 -18.29 27.38
N LEU A 116 1.53 -16.97 27.24
CA LEU A 116 1.28 -16.06 28.35
C LEU A 116 -0.18 -16.14 28.84
N TRP A 117 -1.09 -16.48 27.95
CA TRP A 117 -2.54 -16.35 28.20
C TRP A 117 -3.30 -17.67 28.15
N LEU A 118 -2.74 -18.71 27.54
CA LEU A 118 -3.41 -19.98 27.32
C LEU A 118 -2.74 -21.12 28.12
N SER A 119 -3.46 -22.22 28.29
CA SER A 119 -2.92 -23.40 28.98
C SER A 119 -1.77 -24.02 28.16
N ALA A 120 -0.78 -24.60 28.83
CA ALA A 120 0.37 -25.24 28.18
C ALA A 120 -0.04 -26.29 27.12
N ARG A 121 -1.13 -27.03 27.36
CA ARG A 121 -1.66 -28.00 26.38
C ARG A 121 -2.19 -27.32 25.13
N SER A 122 -2.91 -26.20 25.24
CA SER A 122 -3.42 -25.43 24.13
C SER A 122 -2.27 -24.76 23.37
N THR A 123 -1.30 -24.20 24.11
CA THR A 123 -0.10 -23.56 23.55
C THR A 123 0.71 -24.53 22.69
N ASN A 124 1.00 -25.74 23.20
CA ASN A 124 1.76 -26.74 22.45
C ASN A 124 1.04 -27.16 21.15
N ALA A 125 -0.30 -27.28 21.18
CA ALA A 125 -1.08 -27.61 20.00
C ALA A 125 -1.06 -26.46 18.96
N LEU A 126 -1.05 -25.20 19.42
CA LEU A 126 -0.98 -24.02 18.56
C LEU A 126 0.42 -23.87 17.95
N TYR A 127 1.48 -24.04 18.74
CA TYR A 127 2.87 -23.98 18.24
C TYR A 127 3.14 -25.04 17.17
N ALA A 128 2.60 -26.24 17.32
CA ALA A 128 2.71 -27.29 16.31
C ALA A 128 2.08 -26.90 14.95
N GLN A 129 1.25 -25.87 14.93
CA GLN A 129 0.62 -25.31 13.72
C GLN A 129 1.19 -23.94 13.31
N GLY A 130 2.33 -23.54 13.91
CA GLY A 130 2.96 -22.25 13.64
C GLY A 130 2.15 -21.04 14.11
N ILE A 131 1.36 -21.21 15.20
CA ILE A 131 0.60 -20.13 15.82
C ILE A 131 1.30 -19.77 17.13
N GLU A 132 2.03 -18.67 17.14
CA GLU A 132 2.86 -18.23 18.26
C GLU A 132 2.25 -17.03 18.99
N THR A 133 1.54 -16.14 18.28
CA THR A 133 0.99 -14.91 18.83
C THR A 133 -0.54 -14.90 18.89
N LEU A 134 -1.10 -14.05 19.76
CA LEU A 134 -2.55 -13.81 19.81
C LEU A 134 -3.07 -13.27 18.47
N ALA A 135 -2.28 -12.47 17.72
CA ALA A 135 -2.62 -12.02 16.40
C ALA A 135 -2.87 -13.18 15.43
N GLN A 136 -1.91 -14.11 15.35
CA GLN A 136 -2.02 -15.28 14.47
C GLN A 136 -3.20 -16.19 14.87
N LEU A 137 -3.50 -16.26 16.16
CA LEU A 137 -4.62 -17.04 16.68
C LEU A 137 -5.96 -16.40 16.32
N THR A 138 -6.14 -15.08 16.46
CA THR A 138 -7.40 -14.39 16.12
C THR A 138 -7.78 -14.52 14.66
N VAL A 139 -6.81 -14.61 13.75
CA VAL A 139 -7.05 -14.83 12.32
C VAL A 139 -7.70 -16.18 12.05
N ARG A 140 -7.35 -17.20 12.85
CA ARG A 140 -7.77 -18.58 12.61
C ARG A 140 -9.03 -18.96 13.40
N VAL A 141 -9.29 -18.27 14.53
CA VAL A 141 -10.27 -18.72 15.51
C VAL A 141 -11.73 -18.60 15.09
N PRO A 142 -12.38 -17.64 14.55
CA PRO A 142 -13.83 -17.74 14.65
C PRO A 142 -14.68 -17.68 13.38
N ARG A 143 -14.19 -17.99 12.24
CA ARG A 143 -15.04 -17.97 11.03
C ARG A 143 -15.72 -19.29 10.69
N ARG A 144 -15.39 -20.39 11.39
CA ARG A 144 -15.99 -21.72 11.15
C ARG A 144 -16.51 -22.32 12.46
N ARG A 145 -17.69 -22.91 12.41
CA ARG A 145 -18.39 -23.50 13.56
C ARG A 145 -17.61 -24.59 14.32
N ARG A 146 -16.48 -25.10 13.75
CA ARG A 146 -15.56 -26.09 14.35
C ARG A 146 -14.12 -25.81 13.93
N TRP A 147 -13.64 -24.58 14.17
CA TRP A 147 -12.30 -24.15 13.76
C TRP A 147 -11.15 -24.98 14.38
N TRP A 148 -11.36 -25.51 15.58
CA TRP A 148 -10.36 -26.30 16.31
C TRP A 148 -10.05 -27.65 15.66
N THR A 149 -10.89 -28.18 14.78
CA THR A 149 -10.65 -29.46 14.10
C THR A 149 -9.45 -29.41 13.16
N VAL A 150 -9.00 -28.23 12.77
CA VAL A 150 -7.82 -27.99 11.93
C VAL A 150 -6.54 -27.95 12.78
N VAL A 151 -6.67 -27.74 14.11
CA VAL A 151 -5.52 -27.67 15.03
C VAL A 151 -5.38 -29.03 15.72
N SER A 152 -4.44 -29.86 15.24
CA SER A 152 -4.19 -31.17 15.83
C SER A 152 -3.83 -31.05 17.32
N GLY A 153 -4.49 -31.81 18.17
CA GLY A 153 -4.25 -31.76 19.61
C GLY A 153 -5.11 -30.74 20.40
N LEU A 154 -5.83 -29.84 19.70
CA LEU A 154 -6.75 -28.91 20.37
C LEU A 154 -8.15 -29.49 20.42
N GLY A 155 -8.58 -29.94 21.61
CA GLY A 155 -9.92 -30.48 21.82
C GLY A 155 -10.97 -29.38 22.05
N THR A 156 -12.25 -29.77 22.06
CA THR A 156 -13.40 -28.86 22.30
C THR A 156 -13.27 -28.04 23.60
N LYS A 157 -12.66 -28.59 24.66
CA LYS A 157 -12.44 -27.88 25.92
C LYS A 157 -11.44 -26.72 25.75
N GLY A 158 -10.33 -26.98 25.06
CA GLY A 158 -9.33 -25.95 24.78
C GLY A 158 -9.89 -24.85 23.84
N ALA A 159 -10.66 -25.25 22.83
CA ALA A 159 -11.32 -24.30 21.93
C ALA A 159 -12.30 -23.37 22.69
N ARG A 160 -13.14 -23.91 23.57
CA ARG A 160 -14.06 -23.10 24.39
C ARG A 160 -13.32 -22.13 25.32
N GLN A 161 -12.17 -22.52 25.88
CA GLN A 161 -11.35 -21.63 26.71
C GLN A 161 -10.79 -20.46 25.86
N ILE A 162 -10.32 -20.73 24.66
CA ILE A 162 -9.83 -19.71 23.73
C ILE A 162 -10.96 -18.77 23.30
N GLU A 163 -12.13 -19.31 22.97
CA GLU A 163 -13.31 -18.52 22.62
C GLU A 163 -13.76 -17.61 23.79
N ALA A 164 -13.76 -18.15 25.03
CA ALA A 164 -14.08 -17.38 26.23
C ALA A 164 -13.04 -16.27 26.50
N PHE A 165 -11.75 -16.55 26.27
CA PHE A 165 -10.69 -15.55 26.36
C PHE A 165 -10.91 -14.39 25.41
N PHE A 166 -11.20 -14.64 24.13
CA PHE A 166 -11.47 -13.57 23.16
C PHE A 166 -12.81 -12.87 23.41
N ALA A 167 -13.81 -13.56 23.93
CA ALA A 167 -15.07 -12.93 24.34
C ALA A 167 -14.87 -11.96 25.51
N ALA A 168 -13.93 -12.25 26.43
CA ALA A 168 -13.55 -11.35 27.50
C ALA A 168 -12.69 -10.15 27.04
N HIS A 169 -12.03 -10.26 25.87
CA HIS A 169 -11.14 -9.24 25.32
C HIS A 169 -11.50 -8.87 23.87
N PRO A 170 -12.68 -8.27 23.62
CA PRO A 170 -13.15 -7.96 22.26
C PRO A 170 -12.20 -7.00 21.49
N GLN A 171 -11.51 -6.11 22.20
CA GLN A 171 -10.51 -5.21 21.64
C GLN A 171 -9.37 -5.92 20.91
N LEU A 172 -9.02 -7.14 21.29
CA LEU A 172 -7.98 -7.92 20.60
C LEU A 172 -8.44 -8.35 19.21
N THR A 173 -9.72 -8.70 19.06
CA THR A 173 -10.27 -9.15 17.77
C THR A 173 -10.33 -8.01 16.76
N GLU A 174 -10.66 -6.80 17.18
CA GLU A 174 -10.68 -5.61 16.34
C GLU A 174 -9.26 -5.23 15.90
N ARG A 175 -8.33 -5.19 16.83
CA ARG A 175 -6.93 -4.86 16.56
C ARG A 175 -6.20 -5.92 15.73
N ALA A 176 -6.56 -7.19 15.87
CA ALA A 176 -6.03 -8.25 15.03
C ALA A 176 -6.51 -8.15 13.58
N ARG A 177 -7.75 -7.76 13.35
CA ARG A 177 -8.26 -7.49 12.01
C ARG A 177 -7.47 -6.37 11.34
N GLU A 178 -7.16 -5.30 12.05
CA GLU A 178 -6.33 -4.21 11.56
C GLU A 178 -4.91 -4.68 11.20
N LEU A 179 -4.26 -5.50 12.02
CA LEU A 179 -2.90 -6.00 11.77
C LEU A 179 -2.83 -7.01 10.63
N VAL A 180 -3.79 -7.93 10.54
CA VAL A 180 -3.85 -8.91 9.43
C VAL A 180 -4.11 -8.24 8.10
N VAL A 181 -4.94 -7.21 8.10
CA VAL A 181 -5.15 -6.34 6.95
C VAL A 181 -3.83 -5.67 6.57
N SER A 182 -3.05 -5.18 7.55
CA SER A 182 -1.76 -4.54 7.29
C SER A 182 -0.69 -5.50 6.76
N GLU A 183 -0.62 -6.75 7.23
CA GLU A 183 0.32 -7.75 6.73
C GLU A 183 0.00 -8.19 5.28
N ARG A 184 -1.27 -8.45 4.97
CA ARG A 184 -1.72 -8.80 3.61
C ARG A 184 -1.57 -7.66 2.61
N THR A 185 -1.66 -6.43 3.08
CA THR A 185 -1.53 -5.22 2.25
C THR A 185 -0.12 -4.63 2.22
N GLN A 186 0.88 -5.26 2.85
CA GLN A 186 2.26 -4.74 2.87
C GLN A 186 2.94 -4.73 1.50
N THR A 187 2.51 -5.58 0.56
CA THR A 187 3.07 -5.62 -0.79
C THR A 187 2.28 -4.72 -1.72
N ILE A 188 2.93 -3.69 -2.27
CA ILE A 188 2.33 -2.84 -3.30
C ILE A 188 2.24 -3.63 -4.61
N VAL A 189 1.02 -3.86 -5.03
CA VAL A 189 0.68 -4.48 -6.32
C VAL A 189 -0.28 -3.57 -7.10
N PRO A 190 -0.32 -3.64 -8.42
CA PRO A 190 -1.35 -2.96 -9.19
C PRO A 190 -2.75 -3.32 -8.67
N TRP A 191 -3.65 -2.37 -8.68
CA TRP A 191 -4.99 -2.55 -8.09
C TRP A 191 -5.82 -3.69 -8.69
N GLU A 192 -5.47 -4.18 -9.89
CA GLU A 192 -6.10 -5.37 -10.48
C GLU A 192 -5.71 -6.68 -9.78
N ARG A 193 -4.59 -6.66 -9.04
CA ARG A 193 -4.10 -7.79 -8.25
C ARG A 193 -4.25 -7.57 -6.75
N LEU A 194 -4.77 -6.40 -6.37
CA LEU A 194 -4.96 -6.06 -4.96
C LEU A 194 -6.17 -6.81 -4.42
N GLU A 195 -5.94 -7.74 -3.52
CA GLU A 195 -6.99 -8.37 -2.74
C GLU A 195 -7.36 -7.43 -1.59
N VAL A 196 -8.48 -6.74 -1.74
CA VAL A 196 -8.97 -5.79 -0.73
C VAL A 196 -9.91 -6.53 0.23
N PRO A 197 -9.63 -6.54 1.52
CA PRO A 197 -10.55 -7.07 2.52
C PRO A 197 -11.89 -6.32 2.52
N ASP A 198 -12.98 -6.98 2.87
CA ASP A 198 -14.33 -6.40 2.87
C ASP A 198 -14.44 -5.14 3.75
N GLU A 199 -13.65 -5.07 4.81
CA GLU A 199 -13.59 -3.92 5.72
C GLU A 199 -12.97 -2.67 5.07
N LEU A 200 -12.15 -2.86 4.02
CA LEU A 200 -11.43 -1.79 3.32
C LEU A 200 -11.88 -1.58 1.87
N ASN A 201 -12.80 -2.39 1.37
CA ASN A 201 -13.29 -2.28 -0.01
C ASN A 201 -14.26 -1.11 -0.23
N GLY A 202 -14.72 -0.46 0.85
CA GLY A 202 -15.63 0.69 0.81
C GLY A 202 -17.11 0.32 0.75
N SER A 203 -17.49 -0.96 0.76
CA SER A 203 -18.90 -1.37 0.84
C SER A 203 -19.61 -0.82 2.09
N ARG A 204 -18.83 -0.60 3.17
CA ARG A 204 -19.25 -0.04 4.45
C ARG A 204 -18.44 1.19 4.84
N GLY A 205 -18.04 2.00 3.86
CA GLY A 205 -17.24 3.22 4.11
C GLY A 205 -17.98 4.21 5.00
N SER A 206 -17.23 4.88 5.91
CA SER A 206 -17.80 5.79 6.92
C SER A 206 -18.55 6.97 6.32
N PHE A 207 -18.17 7.41 5.13
CA PHE A 207 -18.83 8.50 4.40
C PHE A 207 -19.53 8.01 3.14
N ARG A 208 -19.82 6.71 3.04
CA ARG A 208 -20.64 6.18 1.94
C ARG A 208 -22.10 6.58 2.14
N ALA A 209 -22.74 7.05 1.09
CA ALA A 209 -24.17 7.31 1.12
C ALA A 209 -24.97 5.99 1.11
N PRO A 210 -26.21 5.98 1.60
CA PRO A 210 -27.06 4.80 1.56
C PRO A 210 -27.21 4.25 0.12
N PRO A 211 -27.05 2.94 -0.09
CA PRO A 211 -27.15 2.33 -1.43
C PRO A 211 -28.45 2.67 -2.16
N SER A 212 -29.57 2.81 -1.44
CA SER A 212 -30.87 3.16 -1.99
C SER A 212 -30.93 4.55 -2.63
N SER A 213 -29.98 5.44 -2.29
CA SER A 213 -29.90 6.79 -2.88
C SER A 213 -28.81 6.91 -3.95
N CYS A 214 -27.95 5.91 -4.11
CA CYS A 214 -26.85 5.91 -5.05
C CYS A 214 -27.34 5.62 -6.47
N THR A 215 -26.83 6.39 -7.45
CA THR A 215 -27.17 6.19 -8.87
C THR A 215 -26.22 5.21 -9.56
N LEU A 216 -25.16 4.75 -8.86
CA LEU A 216 -24.20 3.79 -9.39
C LEU A 216 -24.54 2.37 -8.94
N SER A 217 -24.42 1.41 -9.85
CA SER A 217 -24.43 -0.02 -9.55
C SER A 217 -23.06 -0.50 -9.09
N ALA A 218 -22.44 0.21 -8.12
CA ALA A 218 -21.13 -0.09 -7.60
C ALA A 218 -21.23 -0.55 -6.14
N ASP A 219 -20.75 -1.75 -5.85
CA ASP A 219 -20.80 -2.33 -4.51
C ASP A 219 -19.62 -1.88 -3.62
N ASN A 220 -18.52 -1.44 -4.23
CA ASN A 220 -17.28 -1.04 -3.56
C ASN A 220 -16.60 0.15 -4.22
N ASP A 221 -15.58 0.71 -3.53
CA ASP A 221 -14.85 1.89 -3.98
C ASP A 221 -14.13 1.67 -5.32
N TYR A 222 -13.61 0.47 -5.57
CA TYR A 222 -12.93 0.15 -6.82
C TYR A 222 -13.89 0.24 -8.01
N GLU A 223 -15.06 -0.37 -7.90
CA GLU A 223 -16.09 -0.33 -8.95
C GLU A 223 -16.59 1.10 -9.21
N ALA A 224 -16.80 1.89 -8.15
CA ALA A 224 -17.21 3.29 -8.28
C ALA A 224 -16.15 4.11 -9.03
N VAL A 225 -14.86 3.89 -8.74
CA VAL A 225 -13.77 4.54 -9.46
C VAL A 225 -13.64 4.05 -10.89
N GLN A 226 -13.90 2.77 -11.18
CA GLN A 226 -13.94 2.26 -12.55
C GLN A 226 -15.09 2.90 -13.36
N ALA A 227 -16.27 3.07 -12.75
CA ALA A 227 -17.39 3.78 -13.37
C ALA A 227 -17.01 5.23 -13.71
N TRP A 228 -16.36 5.95 -12.79
CA TRP A 228 -15.84 7.28 -13.06
C TRP A 228 -14.83 7.32 -14.21
N LEU A 229 -13.89 6.37 -14.24
CA LEU A 229 -12.91 6.29 -15.33
C LEU A 229 -13.56 5.97 -16.68
N ALA A 230 -14.68 5.23 -16.70
CA ALA A 230 -15.39 4.89 -17.92
C ALA A 230 -16.01 6.10 -18.63
N LEU A 231 -16.30 7.20 -17.92
CA LEU A 231 -16.80 8.45 -18.50
C LEU A 231 -15.84 9.11 -19.48
N HIS A 232 -14.54 8.80 -19.40
CA HIS A 232 -13.54 9.48 -20.19
C HIS A 232 -13.30 8.72 -21.50
N GLU A 233 -13.66 9.30 -22.63
CA GLU A 233 -13.45 8.71 -23.96
C GLU A 233 -11.97 8.64 -24.33
N SER A 234 -11.19 9.67 -23.98
CA SER A 234 -9.76 9.73 -24.27
C SER A 234 -8.96 8.70 -23.49
N SER A 235 -8.35 7.75 -24.18
CA SER A 235 -7.48 6.73 -23.56
C SER A 235 -6.29 7.33 -22.80
N ALA A 236 -5.79 8.49 -23.22
CA ALA A 236 -4.71 9.21 -22.55
C ALA A 236 -5.19 9.83 -21.22
N THR A 237 -6.36 10.45 -21.22
CA THR A 237 -7.01 10.99 -20.02
C THR A 237 -7.31 9.86 -19.03
N LYS A 238 -7.91 8.79 -19.53
CA LYS A 238 -8.23 7.59 -18.71
C LYS A 238 -6.99 7.02 -18.02
N ARG A 239 -5.87 6.88 -18.75
CA ARG A 239 -4.60 6.40 -18.16
C ARG A 239 -4.04 7.36 -17.10
N ALA A 240 -4.08 8.68 -17.36
CA ALA A 240 -3.61 9.68 -16.42
C ALA A 240 -4.43 9.70 -15.13
N TYR A 241 -5.76 9.67 -15.25
CA TYR A 241 -6.69 9.69 -14.12
C TYR A 241 -6.64 8.40 -13.31
N ARG A 242 -6.58 7.25 -14.00
CA ARG A 242 -6.37 5.95 -13.38
C ARG A 242 -5.14 5.94 -12.49
N LYS A 243 -4.00 6.49 -12.96
CA LYS A 243 -2.76 6.54 -12.20
C LYS A 243 -2.93 7.27 -10.86
N GLU A 244 -3.64 8.39 -10.86
CA GLU A 244 -3.83 9.17 -9.63
C GLU A 244 -4.86 8.53 -8.70
N ALA A 245 -5.93 7.97 -9.23
CA ALA A 245 -6.93 7.20 -8.45
C ALA A 245 -6.32 5.94 -7.81
N GLU A 246 -5.52 5.19 -8.58
CA GLU A 246 -4.82 4.01 -8.08
C GLU A 246 -3.85 4.34 -6.93
N ARG A 247 -3.06 5.40 -7.08
CA ARG A 247 -2.16 5.87 -6.01
C ARG A 247 -2.89 6.18 -4.73
N LEU A 248 -4.06 6.82 -4.83
CA LEU A 248 -4.88 7.15 -3.67
C LEU A 248 -5.47 5.90 -3.02
N ILE A 249 -6.06 4.99 -3.80
CA ILE A 249 -6.64 3.75 -3.28
C ILE A 249 -5.57 2.91 -2.58
N LEU A 250 -4.43 2.69 -3.24
CA LEU A 250 -3.31 1.95 -2.65
C LEU A 250 -2.84 2.58 -1.34
N TRP A 251 -2.67 3.91 -1.31
CA TRP A 251 -2.26 4.62 -0.10
C TRP A 251 -3.31 4.55 1.02
N ALA A 252 -4.58 4.70 0.69
CA ALA A 252 -5.67 4.62 1.65
C ALA A 252 -5.71 3.25 2.33
N ILE A 253 -5.56 2.18 1.56
CA ILE A 253 -5.59 0.81 2.06
C ILE A 253 -4.29 0.47 2.81
N VAL A 254 -3.13 0.73 2.21
CA VAL A 254 -1.83 0.24 2.70
C VAL A 254 -1.28 1.10 3.85
N GLU A 255 -1.38 2.42 3.75
CA GLU A 255 -0.79 3.33 4.76
C GLU A 255 -1.80 3.80 5.80
N ARG A 256 -3.09 3.85 5.44
CA ARG A 256 -4.13 4.34 6.35
C ARG A 256 -5.02 3.24 6.91
N GLY A 257 -5.02 2.04 6.30
CA GLY A 257 -5.94 0.97 6.67
C GLY A 257 -7.41 1.39 6.54
N ARG A 258 -7.73 2.22 5.53
CA ARG A 258 -9.06 2.80 5.32
C ARG A 258 -9.54 2.63 3.88
N ALA A 259 -10.83 2.46 3.71
CA ALA A 259 -11.47 2.56 2.42
C ALA A 259 -11.38 4.00 1.88
N LEU A 260 -11.43 4.17 0.56
CA LEU A 260 -11.49 5.49 -0.09
C LEU A 260 -12.68 6.31 0.42
N SER A 261 -13.84 5.69 0.56
CA SER A 261 -15.08 6.29 1.09
C SER A 261 -15.07 6.52 2.61
N SER A 262 -13.96 6.23 3.29
CA SER A 262 -13.74 6.51 4.73
C SER A 262 -12.66 7.56 5.00
N LEU A 263 -12.09 8.17 3.95
CA LEU A 263 -11.03 9.16 4.07
C LEU A 263 -11.55 10.48 4.66
N THR A 264 -10.80 11.06 5.60
CA THR A 264 -11.08 12.36 6.23
C THR A 264 -10.26 13.49 5.58
N THR A 265 -10.54 14.73 5.97
CA THR A 265 -9.76 15.90 5.53
C THR A 265 -8.32 15.84 6.02
N GLU A 266 -8.09 15.27 7.20
CA GLU A 266 -6.76 15.03 7.75
C GLU A 266 -5.99 14.02 6.90
N ASP A 267 -6.67 12.96 6.45
CA ASP A 267 -6.09 11.97 5.52
C ASP A 267 -5.72 12.64 4.19
N ALA A 268 -6.57 13.49 3.65
CA ALA A 268 -6.29 14.20 2.41
C ALA A 268 -5.10 15.19 2.55
N THR A 269 -4.95 15.83 3.73
CA THR A 269 -3.79 16.66 4.05
C THR A 269 -2.51 15.82 4.16
N ALA A 270 -2.58 14.66 4.81
CA ALA A 270 -1.47 13.71 4.90
C ALA A 270 -1.07 13.17 3.51
N TYR A 271 -2.06 12.85 2.67
CA TYR A 271 -1.82 12.39 1.29
C TYR A 271 -1.10 13.43 0.42
N ARG A 272 -1.43 14.72 0.56
CA ARG A 272 -0.68 15.79 -0.09
C ARG A 272 0.80 15.78 0.26
N GLY A 273 1.14 15.55 1.53
CA GLY A 273 2.52 15.39 2.00
C GLY A 273 3.18 14.13 1.42
N PHE A 274 2.45 13.03 1.44
CA PHE A 274 2.87 11.75 0.91
C PHE A 274 3.19 11.80 -0.60
N LEU A 275 2.38 12.47 -1.40
CA LEU A 275 2.66 12.63 -2.84
C LEU A 275 4.03 13.27 -3.12
N ARG A 276 4.47 14.20 -2.27
CA ARG A 276 5.78 14.85 -2.38
C ARG A 276 6.92 13.98 -1.87
N ASN A 277 6.68 13.24 -0.82
CA ASN A 277 7.66 12.37 -0.19
C ASN A 277 7.02 11.02 0.18
N PRO A 278 6.86 10.12 -0.78
CA PRO A 278 6.27 8.79 -0.53
C PRO A 278 7.14 8.00 0.47
N THR A 279 6.54 7.65 1.61
CA THR A 279 7.19 6.90 2.70
C THR A 279 6.37 5.69 3.10
N PRO A 280 6.99 4.53 3.38
CA PRO A 280 8.42 4.22 3.27
C PRO A 280 8.87 4.14 1.79
N ARG A 281 10.02 4.76 1.49
CA ARG A 281 10.48 4.92 0.10
C ARG A 281 10.67 3.58 -0.63
N SER A 282 11.18 2.56 0.05
CA SER A 282 11.39 1.22 -0.51
C SER A 282 10.10 0.55 -1.02
N ARG A 283 8.98 0.87 -0.40
CA ARG A 283 7.66 0.34 -0.78
C ARG A 283 7.05 1.07 -1.97
N TRP A 284 7.21 2.40 -2.02
CA TRP A 284 6.45 3.26 -2.93
C TRP A 284 7.21 3.75 -4.14
N VAL A 285 8.54 3.81 -4.06
CA VAL A 285 9.39 4.42 -5.08
C VAL A 285 10.32 3.36 -5.68
N GLY A 286 10.37 3.29 -7.00
CA GLY A 286 11.26 2.39 -7.72
C GLY A 286 11.46 2.82 -9.17
N PRO A 287 12.41 2.20 -9.88
CA PRO A 287 12.61 2.46 -11.30
C PRO A 287 11.37 2.06 -12.10
N PRO A 288 11.18 2.64 -13.29
CA PRO A 288 10.10 2.25 -14.19
C PRO A 288 10.16 0.75 -14.51
N GLN A 289 9.12 0.02 -14.15
CA GLN A 289 8.98 -1.41 -14.39
C GLN A 289 7.68 -1.72 -15.12
N THR A 290 7.61 -2.90 -15.74
CA THR A 290 6.37 -3.41 -16.31
C THR A 290 5.32 -3.55 -15.20
N ARG A 291 4.06 -3.27 -15.52
CA ARG A 291 2.98 -3.15 -14.54
C ARG A 291 2.84 -4.36 -13.61
N PHE A 292 3.10 -5.55 -14.10
CA PHE A 292 2.93 -6.80 -13.34
C PHE A 292 4.23 -7.40 -12.80
N SER A 293 5.33 -6.64 -12.87
CA SER A 293 6.59 -6.99 -12.22
C SER A 293 6.43 -6.93 -10.68
N SER A 294 7.11 -7.81 -9.97
CA SER A 294 7.21 -7.78 -8.49
C SER A 294 7.89 -6.50 -7.99
N GLU A 295 8.71 -5.88 -8.82
CA GLU A 295 9.41 -4.63 -8.51
C GLU A 295 8.62 -3.38 -8.92
N TRP A 296 7.42 -3.55 -9.46
CA TRP A 296 6.60 -2.41 -9.83
C TRP A 296 6.28 -1.52 -8.61
N ARG A 297 6.45 -0.22 -8.78
CA ARG A 297 6.11 0.79 -7.77
C ARG A 297 5.31 1.92 -8.41
N PRO A 298 4.37 2.55 -7.65
CA PRO A 298 3.51 3.61 -8.18
C PRO A 298 4.25 4.91 -8.51
N PHE A 299 5.43 5.12 -7.92
CA PHE A 299 6.24 6.32 -8.08
C PHE A 299 7.64 6.00 -8.56
N ALA A 300 8.17 6.79 -9.50
CA ALA A 300 9.59 6.81 -9.82
C ALA A 300 10.36 7.72 -8.84
N ALA A 301 9.70 8.78 -8.37
CA ALA A 301 10.20 9.71 -7.35
C ALA A 301 9.01 10.46 -6.73
N GLY A 302 9.25 11.22 -5.67
CA GLY A 302 8.26 12.14 -5.12
C GLY A 302 7.80 13.18 -6.16
N LEU A 303 6.56 13.62 -6.08
CA LEU A 303 5.99 14.54 -7.06
C LEU A 303 6.42 15.99 -6.82
N SER A 304 6.69 16.71 -7.91
CA SER A 304 6.86 18.16 -7.89
C SER A 304 5.58 18.87 -7.39
N PRO A 305 5.66 20.14 -6.93
CA PRO A 305 4.47 20.90 -6.53
C PRO A 305 3.40 20.97 -7.63
N ARG A 306 3.80 21.12 -8.88
CA ARG A 306 2.88 21.15 -10.03
C ARG A 306 2.19 19.80 -10.26
N SER A 307 2.96 18.71 -10.21
CA SER A 307 2.41 17.36 -10.33
C SER A 307 1.50 16.98 -9.16
N THR A 308 1.85 17.42 -7.95
CA THR A 308 1.00 17.26 -6.77
C THR A 308 -0.31 18.02 -6.92
N ALA A 309 -0.29 19.26 -7.39
CA ALA A 309 -1.49 20.04 -7.64
C ALA A 309 -2.39 19.37 -8.71
N TYR A 310 -1.78 18.86 -9.78
CA TYR A 310 -2.51 18.09 -10.80
C TYR A 310 -3.17 16.84 -10.21
N ALA A 311 -2.43 16.04 -9.45
CA ALA A 311 -2.99 14.84 -8.81
C ALA A 311 -4.20 15.16 -7.92
N LEU A 312 -4.08 16.20 -7.08
CA LEU A 312 -5.19 16.63 -6.21
C LEU A 312 -6.38 17.21 -7.01
N THR A 313 -6.14 17.85 -8.14
CA THR A 313 -7.21 18.31 -9.03
C THR A 313 -7.98 17.14 -9.63
N VAL A 314 -7.29 16.10 -10.08
CA VAL A 314 -7.90 14.86 -10.61
C VAL A 314 -8.72 14.16 -9.53
N ILE A 315 -8.15 13.99 -8.34
CA ILE A 315 -8.82 13.35 -7.20
C ILE A 315 -10.03 14.17 -6.76
N GLY A 316 -9.88 15.50 -6.68
CA GLY A 316 -10.99 16.39 -6.34
C GLY A 316 -12.15 16.31 -7.34
N ALA A 317 -11.84 16.16 -8.63
CA ALA A 317 -12.85 15.94 -9.68
C ALA A 317 -13.55 14.58 -9.52
N MET A 318 -12.81 13.53 -9.19
CA MET A 318 -13.35 12.20 -8.91
C MET A 318 -14.34 12.25 -7.74
N PHE A 319 -13.94 12.80 -6.59
CA PHE A 319 -14.83 12.89 -5.42
C PHE A 319 -16.06 13.77 -5.68
N ARG A 320 -15.91 14.86 -6.44
CA ARG A 320 -17.07 15.69 -6.84
C ARG A 320 -18.08 14.86 -7.60
N TRP A 321 -17.64 14.11 -8.61
CA TRP A 321 -18.52 13.24 -9.36
C TRP A 321 -19.14 12.14 -8.48
N LEU A 322 -18.36 11.52 -7.57
CA LEU A 322 -18.88 10.51 -6.65
C LEU A 322 -19.98 11.08 -5.72
N ILE A 323 -19.90 12.36 -5.33
CA ILE A 323 -20.95 13.07 -4.59
C ILE A 323 -22.19 13.27 -5.48
N GLU A 324 -22.00 13.72 -6.71
CA GLU A 324 -23.09 13.92 -7.68
C GLU A 324 -23.85 12.61 -7.94
N GLN A 325 -23.13 11.47 -7.95
CA GLN A 325 -23.73 10.14 -8.04
C GLN A 325 -24.27 9.61 -6.70
N ARG A 326 -24.20 10.37 -5.64
CA ARG A 326 -24.59 9.97 -4.27
C ARG A 326 -23.92 8.67 -3.83
N TYR A 327 -22.66 8.50 -4.22
CA TYR A 327 -21.84 7.39 -3.75
C TYR A 327 -21.16 7.72 -2.42
N VAL A 328 -20.60 8.93 -2.27
CA VAL A 328 -20.05 9.46 -1.02
C VAL A 328 -20.73 10.75 -0.61
N LEU A 329 -20.72 11.05 0.68
CA LEU A 329 -21.37 12.22 1.28
C LEU A 329 -20.51 13.47 1.22
N ALA A 330 -19.18 13.35 1.16
CA ALA A 330 -18.24 14.46 1.25
C ALA A 330 -17.02 14.26 0.37
N ASN A 331 -16.36 15.38 0.02
CA ASN A 331 -15.07 15.41 -0.65
C ASN A 331 -13.99 15.82 0.36
N PRO A 332 -13.15 14.89 0.86
CA PRO A 332 -12.11 15.20 1.83
C PRO A 332 -10.99 16.08 1.24
N PHE A 333 -10.89 16.16 -0.10
CA PHE A 333 -9.90 16.99 -0.80
C PHE A 333 -10.38 18.40 -1.12
N ALA A 334 -11.61 18.76 -0.73
CA ALA A 334 -12.13 20.11 -0.94
C ALA A 334 -11.28 21.15 -0.20
N GLY A 335 -10.88 22.20 -0.91
CA GLY A 335 -10.11 23.30 -0.32
C GLY A 335 -8.61 23.03 -0.11
N ILE A 336 -8.10 21.83 -0.38
CA ILE A 336 -6.67 21.53 -0.25
C ILE A 336 -5.88 22.23 -1.35
N LYS A 337 -4.99 23.15 -0.95
CA LYS A 337 -4.13 23.93 -1.84
C LYS A 337 -2.69 23.41 -1.82
N VAL A 338 -2.00 23.53 -2.96
CA VAL A 338 -0.58 23.22 -3.11
C VAL A 338 0.19 24.51 -3.33
N ARG A 339 1.09 24.82 -2.40
CA ARG A 339 1.96 25.99 -2.54
C ARG A 339 2.95 25.78 -3.71
N GLY A 340 3.00 26.72 -4.65
CA GLY A 340 3.86 26.62 -5.83
C GLY A 340 3.27 25.82 -7.01
N GLY A 341 2.05 25.26 -6.89
CA GLY A 341 1.42 24.45 -7.94
C GLY A 341 0.82 25.26 -9.11
N GLY A 342 0.57 26.54 -8.91
CA GLY A 342 -0.17 27.38 -9.87
C GLY A 342 0.65 28.42 -10.64
N ARG A 343 1.95 28.51 -10.42
CA ARG A 343 2.77 29.44 -11.21
C ARG A 343 2.99 28.90 -12.61
N SER A 344 2.49 29.60 -13.62
CA SER A 344 2.98 29.47 -15.00
C SER A 344 4.47 29.72 -14.93
N THR A 345 5.26 28.69 -15.19
CA THR A 345 6.71 28.88 -15.41
C THR A 345 6.81 29.68 -16.71
N PRO A 346 7.47 30.85 -16.75
CA PRO A 346 7.77 31.51 -17.98
C PRO A 346 8.43 30.51 -18.93
N MET A 347 8.22 30.70 -20.24
CA MET A 347 8.91 29.87 -21.21
C MET A 347 10.42 30.02 -20.97
N ASP A 348 11.06 28.91 -20.64
CA ASP A 348 12.50 28.89 -20.38
C ASP A 348 13.19 28.90 -21.71
N GLU A 349 13.62 30.09 -22.14
CA GLU A 349 14.36 30.28 -23.38
C GLU A 349 15.64 29.44 -23.43
N GLY A 350 16.21 29.09 -22.26
CA GLY A 350 17.35 28.20 -22.12
C GLY A 350 17.09 26.75 -22.58
N ARG A 351 15.83 26.36 -22.79
CA ARG A 351 15.45 25.05 -23.33
C ARG A 351 15.23 25.01 -24.84
N VAL A 352 15.35 26.15 -25.51
CA VAL A 352 15.25 26.21 -26.95
C VAL A 352 16.66 26.03 -27.54
N PHE A 353 16.80 25.14 -28.51
CA PHE A 353 18.07 24.98 -29.22
C PHE A 353 18.34 26.19 -30.09
N SER A 354 19.54 26.75 -30.00
CA SER A 354 20.06 27.71 -30.96
C SER A 354 20.33 27.04 -32.34
N GLU A 355 20.51 27.82 -33.37
CA GLU A 355 20.86 27.29 -34.71
C GLU A 355 22.15 26.45 -34.68
N GLY A 356 23.15 26.89 -33.92
CA GLY A 356 24.41 26.15 -33.77
C GLY A 356 24.21 24.82 -33.04
N GLU A 357 23.42 24.81 -31.93
CA GLU A 357 23.09 23.57 -31.19
C GLU A 357 22.28 22.61 -32.10
N TRP A 358 21.36 23.14 -32.89
CA TRP A 358 20.61 22.34 -33.86
C TRP A 358 21.50 21.74 -34.94
N ALA A 359 22.47 22.55 -35.47
CA ALA A 359 23.44 22.07 -36.45
C ALA A 359 24.30 20.90 -35.88
N ILE A 360 24.70 20.97 -34.62
CA ILE A 360 25.41 19.87 -33.94
C ILE A 360 24.53 18.61 -33.88
N ILE A 361 23.28 18.74 -33.42
CA ILE A 361 22.33 17.64 -33.36
C ILE A 361 22.15 16.97 -34.72
N ARG A 362 22.05 17.80 -35.80
CA ARG A 362 21.92 17.33 -37.18
C ARG A 362 23.17 16.60 -37.66
N SER A 363 24.35 17.13 -37.36
CA SER A 363 25.62 16.48 -37.67
C SER A 363 25.75 15.12 -37.03
N MET A 364 25.38 15.02 -35.77
CA MET A 364 25.36 13.74 -35.04
C MET A 364 24.36 12.75 -35.67
N ALA A 365 23.16 13.21 -36.06
CA ALA A 365 22.17 12.37 -36.72
C ALA A 365 22.66 11.88 -38.12
N ASN A 366 23.48 12.64 -38.80
CA ASN A 366 24.06 12.23 -40.08
C ASN A 366 25.14 11.17 -39.95
N GLY A 367 25.83 11.08 -38.80
CA GLY A 367 26.87 10.10 -38.53
C GLY A 367 26.39 8.81 -37.86
N LEU A 368 25.09 8.58 -37.68
CA LEU A 368 24.54 7.49 -36.87
C LEU A 368 24.99 6.10 -37.33
N GLU A 369 25.07 5.84 -38.64
CA GLU A 369 25.42 4.52 -39.14
C GLU A 369 26.88 4.17 -38.87
N TRP A 370 27.80 5.07 -39.13
CA TRP A 370 29.24 4.79 -38.99
C TRP A 370 29.82 5.14 -37.63
N SER A 371 29.29 6.15 -36.94
CA SER A 371 29.82 6.54 -35.64
C SER A 371 29.18 5.74 -34.47
N TYR A 372 27.92 5.30 -34.65
CA TYR A 372 27.13 4.67 -33.57
C TYR A 372 26.55 3.30 -33.94
N GLY A 373 26.88 2.78 -35.15
CA GLY A 373 26.44 1.46 -35.59
C GLY A 373 24.93 1.31 -35.76
N TRP A 374 24.19 2.39 -35.97
CA TRP A 374 22.75 2.29 -36.20
C TRP A 374 22.49 1.66 -37.57
N GLN A 375 21.45 0.83 -37.62
CA GLN A 375 20.96 0.31 -38.88
C GLN A 375 20.38 1.45 -39.73
N VAL A 376 20.67 1.45 -41.07
CA VAL A 376 20.25 2.49 -42.00
C VAL A 376 18.77 2.85 -41.89
N PRO A 377 17.80 1.87 -41.80
CA PRO A 377 16.40 2.24 -41.67
C PRO A 377 16.08 2.97 -40.36
N ALA A 378 16.78 2.67 -39.28
CA ALA A 378 16.57 3.32 -37.98
C ALA A 378 17.14 4.75 -37.99
N ALA A 379 18.30 4.97 -38.56
CA ALA A 379 18.94 6.25 -38.71
C ALA A 379 18.10 7.18 -39.62
N GLN A 380 17.65 6.69 -40.77
CA GLN A 380 16.79 7.46 -41.70
C GLN A 380 15.45 7.84 -41.05
N ARG A 381 14.83 6.93 -40.31
CA ARG A 381 13.62 7.26 -39.57
C ARG A 381 13.85 8.36 -38.53
N LEU A 382 14.99 8.35 -37.82
CA LEU A 382 15.32 9.39 -36.86
C LEU A 382 15.54 10.74 -37.55
N ARG A 383 16.33 10.79 -38.65
CA ARG A 383 16.53 12.01 -39.43
C ARG A 383 15.23 12.60 -39.93
N PHE A 384 14.38 11.76 -40.51
CA PHE A 384 13.04 12.16 -40.93
C PHE A 384 12.26 12.77 -39.73
N MET A 385 12.22 12.11 -38.60
CA MET A 385 11.51 12.60 -37.43
C MET A 385 12.04 13.95 -36.93
N LEU A 386 13.37 14.14 -36.88
CA LEU A 386 13.99 15.38 -36.42
C LEU A 386 13.62 16.54 -37.37
N ASP A 387 13.83 16.36 -38.68
CA ASP A 387 13.58 17.41 -39.66
C ASP A 387 12.10 17.72 -39.83
N PHE A 388 11.27 16.69 -39.85
CA PHE A 388 9.84 16.83 -40.01
C PHE A 388 9.21 17.50 -38.78
N ALA A 389 9.60 17.07 -37.56
CA ALA A 389 9.10 17.67 -36.33
C ALA A 389 9.56 19.13 -36.17
N TYR A 390 10.83 19.41 -36.48
CA TYR A 390 11.39 20.75 -36.40
C TYR A 390 10.69 21.74 -37.38
N SER A 391 10.47 21.31 -38.61
CA SER A 391 9.90 22.18 -39.65
C SER A 391 8.38 22.35 -39.56
N THR A 392 7.66 21.39 -38.92
CA THR A 392 6.20 21.41 -38.82
C THR A 392 5.67 21.80 -37.46
N GLY A 393 6.47 21.67 -36.39
CA GLY A 393 6.04 21.91 -35.02
C GLY A 393 4.99 20.90 -34.48
N LEU A 394 4.82 19.76 -35.15
CA LEU A 394 3.82 18.77 -34.81
C LEU A 394 4.12 18.04 -33.46
N ARG A 395 3.08 17.73 -32.75
CA ARG A 395 3.21 16.88 -31.56
C ARG A 395 3.52 15.43 -31.93
N SER A 396 4.24 14.72 -31.10
CA SER A 396 4.57 13.30 -31.33
C SER A 396 3.34 12.44 -31.65
N SER A 397 2.20 12.68 -30.98
CA SER A 397 0.94 11.98 -31.26
C SER A 397 0.33 12.29 -32.62
N GLU A 398 0.54 13.51 -33.10
CA GLU A 398 0.07 13.94 -34.41
C GLU A 398 0.93 13.31 -35.51
N ILE A 399 2.26 13.28 -35.36
CA ILE A 399 3.18 12.62 -36.31
C ILE A 399 2.89 11.11 -36.36
N VAL A 400 2.79 10.46 -35.20
CA VAL A 400 2.53 9.02 -35.14
C VAL A 400 1.13 8.65 -35.67
N GLY A 401 0.15 9.55 -35.47
CA GLY A 401 -1.23 9.34 -35.93
C GLY A 401 -1.43 9.56 -37.44
N ALA A 402 -0.52 10.30 -38.08
CA ALA A 402 -0.67 10.70 -39.46
C ALA A 402 -0.44 9.56 -40.47
N SER A 403 -1.05 9.70 -41.66
CA SER A 403 -0.88 8.82 -42.82
C SER A 403 -0.69 9.66 -44.11
N LEU A 404 -0.13 9.04 -45.14
CA LEU A 404 0.17 9.74 -46.40
C LEU A 404 -1.10 10.27 -47.07
N GLY A 405 -2.26 9.60 -46.92
CA GLY A 405 -3.53 10.08 -47.47
C GLY A 405 -4.06 11.39 -46.84
N GLN A 406 -3.44 11.86 -45.76
CA GLN A 406 -3.78 13.13 -45.13
C GLN A 406 -2.95 14.31 -45.71
N ILE A 407 -2.00 14.03 -46.61
CA ILE A 407 -1.20 15.06 -47.28
C ILE A 407 -1.92 15.45 -48.56
N GLU A 408 -2.20 16.75 -48.72
CA GLU A 408 -2.83 17.34 -49.88
C GLU A 408 -1.87 18.34 -50.53
N THR A 409 -1.95 18.45 -51.84
CA THR A 409 -1.26 19.50 -52.62
C THR A 409 -2.30 20.50 -53.04
N ASP A 410 -2.07 21.77 -52.77
CA ASP A 410 -2.97 22.85 -53.22
C ASP A 410 -2.72 23.25 -54.67
N VAL A 411 -3.50 24.21 -55.12
CA VAL A 411 -3.42 24.72 -56.52
C VAL A 411 -2.08 25.46 -56.84
N GLN A 412 -1.34 25.86 -55.81
CA GLN A 412 -0.06 26.54 -55.91
C GLN A 412 1.11 25.53 -55.87
N GLY A 413 0.81 24.24 -55.60
CA GLY A 413 1.81 23.19 -55.49
C GLY A 413 2.32 22.99 -54.06
N ASP A 414 1.80 23.71 -53.06
CA ASP A 414 2.18 23.58 -51.66
C ASP A 414 1.54 22.37 -51.05
N HIS A 415 2.30 21.69 -50.18
CA HIS A 415 1.85 20.48 -49.50
C HIS A 415 1.36 20.80 -48.09
N TRP A 416 0.23 20.22 -47.74
CA TRP A 416 -0.45 20.40 -46.43
C TRP A 416 -0.79 19.06 -45.80
N LEU A 417 -0.48 18.90 -44.52
CA LEU A 417 -0.92 17.73 -43.73
C LEU A 417 -2.18 18.08 -42.96
N LYS A 418 -3.26 17.37 -43.24
CA LYS A 418 -4.50 17.43 -42.44
C LYS A 418 -4.35 16.69 -41.14
N LEU A 419 -4.80 17.27 -40.05
CA LEU A 419 -4.67 16.74 -38.68
C LEU A 419 -6.00 16.83 -37.93
N VAL A 420 -6.15 15.93 -36.97
CA VAL A 420 -7.14 16.07 -35.91
C VAL A 420 -6.36 16.34 -34.64
N GLY A 421 -6.41 17.58 -34.17
CA GLY A 421 -5.72 18.00 -32.94
C GLY A 421 -6.47 17.68 -31.67
N LYS A 422 -5.97 18.20 -30.55
CA LYS A 422 -6.58 18.03 -29.22
C LYS A 422 -8.03 18.54 -29.21
N GLY A 423 -8.96 17.71 -28.70
CA GLY A 423 -10.38 18.02 -28.67
C GLY A 423 -11.08 17.82 -30.01
N SER A 424 -10.57 16.92 -30.86
CA SER A 424 -11.15 16.57 -32.17
C SER A 424 -11.21 17.78 -33.16
N LYS A 425 -10.41 18.81 -32.93
CA LYS A 425 -10.35 19.97 -33.83
C LYS A 425 -9.58 19.63 -35.09
N ALA A 426 -10.24 19.74 -36.24
CA ALA A 426 -9.59 19.64 -37.54
C ALA A 426 -8.67 20.85 -37.77
N GLY A 427 -7.49 20.58 -38.29
CA GLY A 427 -6.51 21.58 -38.68
C GLY A 427 -5.64 21.10 -39.83
N LYS A 428 -4.86 22.00 -40.42
CA LYS A 428 -3.85 21.66 -41.42
C LYS A 428 -2.53 22.38 -41.10
N VAL A 429 -1.43 21.74 -41.42
CA VAL A 429 -0.08 22.26 -41.23
C VAL A 429 0.64 22.22 -42.58
N ALA A 430 1.29 23.31 -42.93
CA ALA A 430 2.11 23.36 -44.13
C ALA A 430 3.31 22.41 -44.00
N LEU A 431 3.71 21.78 -45.09
CA LEU A 431 4.93 20.99 -45.21
C LEU A 431 5.98 21.81 -45.93
N PRO A 432 6.83 22.56 -45.22
CA PRO A 432 7.90 23.34 -45.85
C PRO A 432 8.86 22.46 -46.67
N PRO A 433 9.70 23.01 -47.51
CA PRO A 433 10.65 22.24 -48.33
C PRO A 433 11.49 21.24 -47.51
N LEU A 434 11.95 21.62 -46.32
CA LEU A 434 12.70 20.72 -45.43
C LEU A 434 11.87 19.50 -45.03
N ALA A 435 10.59 19.69 -44.66
CA ALA A 435 9.70 18.57 -44.31
C ALA A 435 9.45 17.67 -45.50
N ARG A 436 9.27 18.24 -46.68
CA ARG A 436 9.00 17.49 -47.91
C ARG A 436 10.23 16.66 -48.33
N VAL A 437 11.41 17.24 -48.34
CA VAL A 437 12.67 16.56 -48.68
C VAL A 437 12.94 15.45 -47.69
N ALA A 438 12.76 15.70 -46.38
CA ALA A 438 12.90 14.67 -45.34
C ALA A 438 11.93 13.50 -45.55
N LEU A 439 10.68 13.79 -45.90
CA LEU A 439 9.67 12.78 -46.21
C LEU A 439 10.08 11.95 -47.43
N ASP A 440 10.49 12.57 -48.50
CA ASP A 440 10.88 11.89 -49.75
C ASP A 440 12.06 10.94 -49.52
N HIS A 441 13.10 11.38 -48.81
CA HIS A 441 14.23 10.51 -48.43
C HIS A 441 13.79 9.32 -47.59
N TYR A 442 12.89 9.54 -46.63
CA TYR A 442 12.40 8.49 -45.80
C TYR A 442 11.48 7.49 -46.53
N LEU A 443 10.65 7.98 -47.47
CA LEU A 443 9.82 7.13 -48.31
C LEU A 443 10.67 6.26 -49.26
N MET A 444 11.69 6.87 -49.95
CA MET A 444 12.63 6.11 -50.76
C MET A 444 13.32 5.00 -50.02
N GLN A 445 13.78 5.28 -48.80
CA GLN A 445 14.42 4.28 -47.97
C GLN A 445 13.44 3.14 -47.56
N ARG A 446 12.15 3.41 -47.45
CA ARG A 446 11.09 2.42 -47.20
C ARG A 446 10.62 1.69 -48.46
N GLY A 447 11.12 2.03 -49.65
CA GLY A 447 10.60 1.49 -50.89
C GLY A 447 9.16 1.98 -51.22
N VAL A 448 8.76 3.14 -50.68
CA VAL A 448 7.46 3.74 -50.92
C VAL A 448 7.64 4.85 -51.97
N PRO A 449 6.75 4.95 -52.98
CA PRO A 449 6.82 6.02 -54.00
C PRO A 449 6.83 7.43 -53.37
N THR A 450 7.61 8.34 -53.91
CA THR A 450 7.63 9.76 -53.50
C THR A 450 6.51 10.56 -54.14
N THR A 451 5.96 10.08 -55.28
CA THR A 451 4.87 10.73 -56.01
C THR A 451 3.55 10.57 -55.25
N PRO A 452 2.88 11.66 -54.84
CA PRO A 452 1.65 11.56 -54.02
C PRO A 452 0.52 10.75 -54.67
N ALA A 453 0.38 10.81 -55.99
CA ALA A 453 -0.64 10.06 -56.72
C ALA A 453 -0.53 8.52 -56.60
N LEU A 454 0.69 8.02 -56.23
CA LEU A 454 0.94 6.60 -56.03
C LEU A 454 0.85 6.15 -54.57
N TRP A 455 0.53 7.04 -53.67
CA TRP A 455 0.44 6.70 -52.24
C TRP A 455 -0.81 5.88 -51.91
N LYS A 456 -0.63 4.86 -51.11
CA LYS A 456 -1.76 4.21 -50.45
C LYS A 456 -2.19 5.11 -49.25
N PRO A 457 -3.45 5.59 -49.18
CA PRO A 457 -3.88 6.55 -48.17
C PRO A 457 -3.65 6.10 -46.74
N SER A 458 -3.73 4.80 -46.46
CA SER A 458 -3.54 4.21 -45.11
C SER A 458 -2.08 4.06 -44.71
N THR A 459 -1.11 4.32 -45.58
CA THR A 459 0.32 4.20 -45.31
C THR A 459 0.67 5.16 -44.16
N PRO A 460 1.24 4.67 -43.04
CA PRO A 460 1.61 5.55 -41.93
C PRO A 460 2.76 6.50 -42.34
N LEU A 461 2.65 7.77 -41.91
CA LEU A 461 3.68 8.77 -42.12
C LEU A 461 5.02 8.30 -41.54
N ILE A 462 5.01 7.75 -40.33
CA ILE A 462 6.19 7.15 -39.70
C ILE A 462 5.88 5.69 -39.31
N ALA A 463 6.73 4.76 -39.77
CA ALA A 463 6.51 3.32 -39.62
C ALA A 463 7.34 2.71 -38.49
N ASP A 464 6.89 1.59 -37.99
CA ASP A 464 7.72 0.70 -37.18
C ASP A 464 8.67 -0.11 -38.06
N LEU A 465 9.85 -0.44 -37.53
CA LEU A 465 10.89 -1.23 -38.22
C LEU A 465 10.87 -2.71 -37.80
N ALA A 466 9.88 -3.13 -37.00
CA ALA A 466 9.73 -4.53 -36.65
C ALA A 466 9.41 -5.39 -37.88
N ALA A 467 9.75 -6.69 -37.83
CA ALA A 467 9.59 -7.63 -38.92
C ALA A 467 8.17 -7.58 -39.54
N GLY A 468 8.05 -7.13 -40.81
CA GLY A 468 6.77 -6.98 -41.49
C GLY A 468 6.75 -5.83 -42.53
N GLY A 469 7.89 -5.27 -42.90
CA GLY A 469 8.02 -4.40 -44.07
C GLY A 469 7.47 -2.99 -43.91
N GLY A 470 7.50 -2.37 -42.73
CA GLY A 470 7.22 -0.95 -42.56
C GLY A 470 5.77 -0.52 -42.81
N GLN A 471 4.79 -1.42 -42.71
CA GLN A 471 3.37 -1.12 -42.92
C GLN A 471 2.65 -0.76 -41.61
N SER A 472 3.19 -1.10 -40.44
CA SER A 472 2.61 -0.74 -39.15
C SER A 472 3.12 0.61 -38.66
N ARG A 473 2.27 1.30 -37.90
CA ARG A 473 2.63 2.59 -37.27
C ARG A 473 3.58 2.35 -36.11
N ILE A 474 4.55 3.23 -35.93
CA ILE A 474 5.32 3.31 -34.68
C ILE A 474 4.40 3.79 -33.55
N THR A 475 4.63 3.30 -32.33
CA THR A 475 3.94 3.85 -31.15
C THR A 475 4.63 5.11 -30.63
N SER A 476 3.88 6.00 -29.97
CA SER A 476 4.47 7.20 -29.35
C SER A 476 5.54 6.85 -28.31
N THR A 477 5.38 5.75 -27.58
CA THR A 477 6.38 5.25 -26.62
C THR A 477 7.66 4.83 -27.35
N ARG A 478 7.55 4.07 -28.44
CA ARG A 478 8.71 3.63 -29.22
C ARG A 478 9.43 4.81 -29.87
N LEU A 479 8.67 5.79 -30.37
CA LEU A 479 9.25 7.02 -30.91
C LEU A 479 10.03 7.78 -29.84
N TRP A 480 9.46 7.92 -28.65
CA TRP A 480 10.12 8.54 -27.50
C TRP A 480 11.41 7.81 -27.11
N ASP A 481 11.39 6.48 -27.02
CA ASP A 481 12.56 5.67 -26.64
C ASP A 481 13.71 5.82 -27.64
N VAL A 482 13.38 5.85 -28.95
CA VAL A 482 14.37 6.06 -30.01
C VAL A 482 14.98 7.47 -29.94
N THR A 483 14.15 8.47 -29.76
CA THR A 483 14.57 9.88 -29.65
C THR A 483 15.42 10.09 -28.39
N LYS A 484 14.98 9.59 -27.25
CA LYS A 484 15.73 9.68 -25.99
C LYS A 484 17.10 9.03 -26.10
N ARG A 485 17.19 7.83 -26.67
CA ARG A 485 18.47 7.14 -26.87
C ARG A 485 19.43 7.94 -27.74
N PHE A 486 18.93 8.57 -28.78
CA PHE A 486 19.74 9.46 -29.63
C PHE A 486 20.24 10.68 -28.85
N PHE A 487 19.37 11.39 -28.15
CA PHE A 487 19.76 12.58 -27.39
C PHE A 487 20.74 12.27 -26.26
N VAL A 488 20.55 11.15 -25.53
CA VAL A 488 21.52 10.69 -24.50
C VAL A 488 22.89 10.44 -25.15
N ALA A 489 22.95 9.70 -26.25
CA ALA A 489 24.21 9.43 -26.93
C ALA A 489 24.87 10.71 -27.47
N THR A 490 24.06 11.66 -27.97
CA THR A 490 24.56 12.97 -28.42
C THR A 490 25.10 13.77 -27.24
N ALA A 491 24.41 13.81 -26.10
CA ALA A 491 24.85 14.51 -24.90
C ALA A 491 26.20 13.98 -24.40
N GLU A 492 26.36 12.65 -24.33
CA GLU A 492 27.62 12.00 -23.93
C GLU A 492 28.83 12.42 -24.82
N VAL A 493 28.61 12.57 -26.12
CA VAL A 493 29.69 12.95 -27.03
C VAL A 493 30.07 14.43 -26.92
N ILE A 494 29.08 15.30 -26.73
CA ILE A 494 29.34 16.76 -26.75
C ILE A 494 29.63 17.29 -25.32
N GLU A 495 29.51 16.47 -24.27
CA GLU A 495 29.64 16.90 -22.87
C GLU A 495 31.00 17.58 -22.61
N ALA A 496 32.10 17.06 -23.21
CA ALA A 496 33.45 17.61 -23.03
C ALA A 496 33.63 18.97 -23.70
N GLU A 497 32.96 19.21 -24.85
CA GLU A 497 33.12 20.43 -25.65
C GLU A 497 32.06 21.48 -25.33
N SER A 498 30.84 21.05 -24.99
CA SER A 498 29.72 21.92 -24.71
C SER A 498 28.80 21.40 -23.61
N PRO A 499 29.24 21.47 -22.34
CA PRO A 499 28.49 20.94 -21.20
C PRO A 499 27.07 21.50 -21.06
N LYS A 500 26.90 22.80 -21.37
CA LYS A 500 25.58 23.48 -21.32
C LYS A 500 24.61 22.92 -22.38
N THR A 501 25.09 22.58 -23.56
CA THR A 501 24.29 21.98 -24.63
C THR A 501 23.96 20.52 -24.28
N ALA A 502 24.91 19.79 -23.72
CA ALA A 502 24.70 18.43 -23.21
C ALA A 502 23.60 18.37 -22.16
N GLU A 503 23.56 19.31 -21.21
CA GLU A 503 22.52 19.41 -20.18
C GLU A 503 21.11 19.68 -20.75
N LYS A 504 21.02 20.36 -21.91
CA LYS A 504 19.75 20.62 -22.60
C LYS A 504 19.18 19.38 -23.29
N LEU A 505 20.03 18.42 -23.69
CA LEU A 505 19.65 17.21 -24.43
C LEU A 505 19.15 16.09 -23.52
#